data_bc12a947f4c90d28b5b970cd5aaf425e
#
_entry.id   bc12a947f4c90d28b5b970cd5aaf425e
#
_cell.length_a   1.000
_cell.length_b   1.000
_cell.length_c   1.000
_cell.angle_alpha   90.00
_cell.angle_beta   90.00
_cell.angle_gamma   90.00
#
_symmetry.space_group_name_H-M   'P 1'
#
loop_
_entity.id
_entity.type
_entity.pdbx_description
1 polymer ?
#
loop_
_entity_poly.entity_id
_entity_poly.type
_entity_poly.pdbx_seq_one_letter_code
_entity_poly.pdbx_strand_id
1 'polypeptide(L)'
;VDVRQPITVGVWCGNEGLNRFCLDNSDIVTFHCYADANHTRNTCRELKKEGRPVICTEWMNRPAASTIPGVLPVFAEEKVGCMIWGLVNGKTQTDLPWGHRPEHGEYKGPWQHDIFHGDFTPYDQVEIDLLKKYCK
;
A
#
# COMPACT_ATOMS: atom_id res chain seq x y z
N VAL A 1 16.95 -18.15 -19.83
CA VAL A 1 15.48 -18.22 -19.91
C VAL A 1 15.01 -16.96 -20.63
N ASP A 2 14.31 -17.12 -21.75
CA ASP A 2 13.72 -15.98 -22.48
C ASP A 2 12.45 -15.55 -21.74
N VAL A 3 12.57 -14.55 -20.88
CA VAL A 3 11.45 -14.03 -20.09
C VAL A 3 10.67 -13.03 -20.93
N ARG A 4 9.40 -13.30 -21.17
CA ARG A 4 8.50 -12.43 -21.95
C ARG A 4 7.60 -11.56 -21.06
N GLN A 5 7.45 -11.92 -19.78
CA GLN A 5 6.68 -11.15 -18.82
C GLN A 5 7.52 -10.00 -18.25
N PRO A 6 6.92 -8.84 -17.97
CA PRO A 6 7.58 -7.79 -17.23
C PRO A 6 8.07 -8.29 -15.86
N ILE A 7 9.27 -7.90 -15.50
CA ILE A 7 9.89 -8.23 -14.22
C ILE A 7 9.86 -7.00 -13.33
N THR A 8 9.65 -7.19 -12.04
CA THR A 8 9.76 -6.11 -11.05
C THR A 8 10.28 -6.62 -9.72
N VAL A 9 11.02 -5.77 -9.03
CA VAL A 9 11.44 -5.96 -7.64
C VAL A 9 11.07 -4.71 -6.87
N GLY A 10 10.29 -4.88 -5.77
CA GLY A 10 9.75 -3.76 -5.00
C GLY A 10 10.83 -2.94 -4.29
N VAL A 11 10.73 -1.63 -4.38
CA VAL A 11 11.48 -0.66 -3.58
C VAL A 11 10.72 -0.43 -2.27
N TRP A 12 11.32 -0.77 -1.12
CA TRP A 12 10.60 -0.66 0.16
C TRP A 12 11.48 -0.42 1.39
N CYS A 13 12.80 -0.51 1.26
CA CYS A 13 13.71 -0.39 2.39
C CYS A 13 14.55 0.89 2.33
N GLY A 14 15.16 1.27 3.46
CA GLY A 14 16.02 2.46 3.56
C GLY A 14 17.44 2.28 2.97
N ASN A 15 17.69 1.20 2.21
CA ASN A 15 18.99 0.95 1.58
C ASN A 15 19.00 1.46 0.15
N GLU A 16 19.61 2.61 -0.10
CA GLU A 16 19.66 3.26 -1.41
C GLU A 16 20.30 2.40 -2.49
N GLY A 17 21.40 1.69 -2.17
CA GLY A 17 22.09 0.82 -3.11
C GLY A 17 21.23 -0.36 -3.55
N LEU A 18 20.50 -0.98 -2.61
CA LEU A 18 19.56 -2.05 -2.93
C LEU A 18 18.37 -1.53 -3.74
N ASN A 19 17.80 -0.38 -3.35
CA ASN A 19 16.71 0.23 -4.09
C ASN A 19 17.14 0.58 -5.52
N ARG A 20 18.35 1.10 -5.73
CA ARG A 20 18.87 1.37 -7.08
C ARG A 20 19.01 0.09 -7.89
N PHE A 21 19.56 -0.97 -7.28
CA PHE A 21 19.66 -2.28 -7.92
C PHE A 21 18.28 -2.82 -8.34
N CYS A 22 17.26 -2.70 -7.47
CA CYS A 22 15.89 -3.11 -7.78
C CYS A 22 15.35 -2.32 -8.98
N LEU A 23 15.54 -1.00 -8.99
CA LEU A 23 15.11 -0.14 -10.09
C LEU A 23 15.82 -0.50 -11.40
N ASP A 24 17.13 -0.72 -11.40
CA ASP A 24 17.93 -1.03 -12.60
C ASP A 24 17.55 -2.38 -13.21
N ASN A 25 16.99 -3.30 -12.44
CA ASN A 25 16.62 -4.65 -12.86
C ASN A 25 15.09 -4.87 -12.96
N SER A 26 14.31 -3.82 -13.07
CA SER A 26 12.84 -3.88 -13.16
C SER A 26 12.32 -3.25 -14.44
N ASP A 27 11.35 -3.87 -15.09
CA ASP A 27 10.62 -3.29 -16.23
C ASP A 27 9.51 -2.34 -15.76
N ILE A 28 8.95 -2.62 -14.59
CA ILE A 28 7.92 -1.83 -13.92
C ILE A 28 8.46 -1.43 -12.55
N VAL A 29 8.32 -0.16 -12.19
CA VAL A 29 8.70 0.31 -10.86
C VAL A 29 7.61 -0.06 -9.86
N THR A 30 7.94 -0.91 -8.88
CA THR A 30 7.03 -1.20 -7.77
C THR A 30 7.63 -0.75 -6.44
N PHE A 31 6.76 -0.35 -5.51
CA PHE A 31 7.20 0.13 -4.20
C PHE A 31 6.14 -0.12 -3.13
N HIS A 32 6.55 -0.06 -1.86
CA HIS A 32 5.66 -0.05 -0.70
C HIS A 32 5.68 1.33 -0.04
N CYS A 33 4.52 1.83 0.38
CA CYS A 33 4.44 3.13 1.03
C CYS A 33 3.31 3.16 2.07
N TYR A 34 3.67 3.10 3.34
CA TYR A 34 2.74 3.15 4.46
C TYR A 34 2.77 4.52 5.16
N ALA A 35 2.79 5.59 4.39
CA ALA A 35 2.93 6.96 4.87
C ALA A 35 1.72 7.82 4.49
N ASP A 36 1.69 9.06 5.00
CA ASP A 36 0.64 10.04 4.69
C ASP A 36 0.61 10.47 3.21
N ALA A 37 -0.41 11.24 2.86
CA ALA A 37 -0.65 11.72 1.50
C ALA A 37 0.52 12.53 0.92
N ASN A 38 1.18 13.36 1.72
CA ASN A 38 2.28 14.21 1.24
C ASN A 38 3.53 13.38 0.93
N HIS A 39 3.90 12.48 1.83
CA HIS A 39 5.01 11.57 1.61
C HIS A 39 4.74 10.67 0.40
N THR A 40 3.55 10.07 0.32
CA THR A 40 3.15 9.22 -0.81
C THR A 40 3.23 9.97 -2.14
N ARG A 41 2.74 11.22 -2.20
CA ARG A 41 2.83 12.07 -3.40
C ARG A 41 4.26 12.30 -3.84
N ASN A 42 5.14 12.65 -2.91
CA ASN A 42 6.55 12.89 -3.20
C ASN A 42 7.24 11.62 -3.70
N THR A 43 6.97 10.47 -3.06
CA THR A 43 7.50 9.17 -3.49
C THR A 43 7.04 8.81 -4.90
N CYS A 44 5.74 8.97 -5.21
CA CYS A 44 5.21 8.74 -6.55
C CYS A 44 5.93 9.60 -7.61
N ARG A 45 6.11 10.89 -7.33
CA ARG A 45 6.78 11.83 -8.24
C ARG A 45 8.25 11.50 -8.45
N GLU A 46 8.94 11.10 -7.40
CA GLU A 46 10.35 10.68 -7.48
C GLU A 46 10.49 9.44 -8.35
N LEU A 47 9.71 8.39 -8.06
CA LEU A 47 9.79 7.13 -8.81
C LEU A 47 9.35 7.26 -10.28
N LYS A 48 8.45 8.19 -10.60
CA LYS A 48 8.07 8.49 -11.99
C LYS A 48 9.20 9.05 -12.83
N LYS A 49 10.25 9.61 -12.23
CA LYS A 49 11.46 10.07 -12.96
C LYS A 49 12.20 8.92 -13.65
N GLU A 50 11.98 7.68 -13.24
CA GLU A 50 12.52 6.50 -13.90
C GLU A 50 11.94 6.27 -15.32
N GLY A 51 10.87 7.00 -15.70
CA GLY A 51 10.29 6.94 -17.05
C GLY A 51 9.55 5.64 -17.37
N ARG A 52 9.21 4.84 -16.37
CA ARG A 52 8.53 3.55 -16.47
C ARG A 52 7.19 3.57 -15.71
N PRO A 53 6.27 2.63 -15.99
CA PRO A 53 5.06 2.48 -15.18
C PRO A 53 5.39 2.30 -13.70
N VAL A 54 4.61 2.93 -12.83
CA VAL A 54 4.81 2.89 -11.37
C VAL A 54 3.57 2.29 -10.69
N ILE A 55 3.77 1.34 -9.78
CA ILE A 55 2.70 0.69 -9.02
C ILE A 55 3.11 0.61 -7.54
N CYS A 56 2.28 1.12 -6.65
CA CYS A 56 2.40 0.87 -5.22
C CYS A 56 1.78 -0.49 -4.89
N THR A 57 2.59 -1.48 -4.60
CA THR A 57 2.13 -2.86 -4.38
C THR A 57 1.73 -3.15 -2.95
N GLU A 58 2.06 -2.25 -2.01
CA GLU A 58 1.56 -2.30 -0.64
C GLU A 58 1.41 -0.89 -0.07
N TRP A 59 0.25 -0.61 0.47
CA TRP A 59 -0.04 0.61 1.21
C TRP A 59 -1.25 0.41 2.12
N MET A 60 -1.64 1.43 2.81
CA MET A 60 -2.72 1.55 3.78
C MET A 60 -2.29 1.04 5.17
N ASN A 61 -2.11 1.98 6.07
CA ASN A 61 -1.82 1.77 7.48
C ASN A 61 -2.45 2.94 8.24
N ARG A 62 -3.67 2.74 8.77
CA ARG A 62 -4.44 3.81 9.40
C ARG A 62 -3.70 4.46 10.58
N PRO A 63 -3.06 3.71 11.49
CA PRO A 63 -2.22 4.30 12.56
C PRO A 63 -1.10 5.20 12.07
N ALA A 64 -0.57 4.97 10.88
CA ALA A 64 0.50 5.78 10.26
C ALA A 64 -0.03 6.85 9.29
N ALA A 65 -1.30 7.22 9.38
CA ALA A 65 -1.97 8.18 8.50
C ALA A 65 -1.99 7.80 7.00
N SER A 66 -1.61 6.58 6.66
CA SER A 66 -1.80 6.01 5.32
C SER A 66 -3.23 5.46 5.21
N THR A 67 -4.18 6.35 4.99
CA THR A 67 -5.62 6.03 4.99
C THR A 67 -6.21 6.06 3.59
N ILE A 68 -7.30 5.33 3.37
CA ILE A 68 -8.01 5.33 2.08
C ILE A 68 -8.46 6.75 1.71
N PRO A 69 -9.12 7.54 2.59
CA PRO A 69 -9.50 8.90 2.24
C PRO A 69 -8.33 9.84 1.95
N GLY A 70 -7.20 9.66 2.63
CA GLY A 70 -6.03 10.53 2.47
C GLY A 70 -5.16 10.17 1.27
N VAL A 71 -4.91 8.90 1.03
CA VAL A 71 -3.86 8.45 0.11
C VAL A 71 -4.40 7.96 -1.23
N LEU A 72 -5.58 7.32 -1.29
CA LEU A 72 -6.14 6.84 -2.55
C LEU A 72 -6.34 7.94 -3.61
N PRO A 73 -6.82 9.16 -3.26
CA PRO A 73 -6.87 10.27 -4.21
C PRO A 73 -5.51 10.64 -4.80
N VAL A 74 -4.44 10.53 -3.99
CA VAL A 74 -3.07 10.84 -4.44
C VAL A 74 -2.64 9.88 -5.55
N PHE A 75 -2.85 8.58 -5.40
CA PHE A 75 -2.55 7.61 -6.45
C PHE A 75 -3.30 7.89 -7.74
N ALA A 76 -4.58 8.27 -7.63
CA ALA A 76 -5.39 8.64 -8.79
C ALA A 76 -4.87 9.91 -9.49
N GLU A 77 -4.56 10.96 -8.72
CA GLU A 77 -4.01 12.23 -9.24
C GLU A 77 -2.65 12.02 -9.91
N GLU A 78 -1.78 11.23 -9.28
CA GLU A 78 -0.45 10.93 -9.81
C GLU A 78 -0.47 9.83 -10.90
N LYS A 79 -1.63 9.23 -11.19
CA LYS A 79 -1.79 8.11 -12.16
C LYS A 79 -0.86 6.94 -11.86
N VAL A 80 -0.77 6.56 -10.60
CA VAL A 80 -0.01 5.43 -10.09
C VAL A 80 -0.97 4.33 -9.71
N GLY A 81 -0.74 3.11 -10.18
CA GLY A 81 -1.49 1.94 -9.75
C GLY A 81 -1.23 1.63 -8.27
N CYS A 82 -2.23 1.10 -7.55
CA CYS A 82 -2.03 0.76 -6.16
C CYS A 82 -2.80 -0.49 -5.73
N MET A 83 -2.23 -1.23 -4.77
CA MET A 83 -2.82 -2.41 -4.14
C MET A 83 -2.77 -2.22 -2.63
N ILE A 84 -3.92 -2.27 -1.97
CA ILE A 84 -3.96 -2.20 -0.50
C ILE A 84 -3.43 -3.49 0.09
N TRP A 85 -2.77 -3.37 1.24
CA TRP A 85 -2.41 -4.51 2.07
C TRP A 85 -3.54 -4.77 3.08
N GLY A 86 -3.98 -6.04 3.18
CA GLY A 86 -5.12 -6.43 4.01
C GLY A 86 -6.46 -6.28 3.30
N LEU A 87 -7.32 -7.29 3.44
CA LEU A 87 -8.64 -7.30 2.82
C LEU A 87 -9.73 -7.67 3.83
N VAL A 88 -9.63 -8.86 4.44
CA VAL A 88 -10.64 -9.39 5.36
C VAL A 88 -9.97 -9.77 6.67
N ASN A 89 -10.51 -9.24 7.76
CA ASN A 89 -10.08 -9.58 9.11
C ASN A 89 -10.21 -11.10 9.36
N GLY A 90 -9.15 -11.70 9.91
CA GLY A 90 -9.14 -13.14 10.17
C GLY A 90 -7.80 -13.65 10.68
N LYS A 91 -7.42 -14.85 10.27
CA LYS A 91 -6.21 -15.54 10.75
C LYS A 91 -4.90 -14.80 10.44
N THR A 92 -4.88 -13.94 9.44
CA THR A 92 -3.70 -13.12 9.10
C THR A 92 -3.44 -12.01 10.10
N GLN A 93 -4.46 -11.60 10.89
CA GLN A 93 -4.37 -10.56 11.92
C GLN A 93 -3.80 -9.23 11.38
N THR A 94 -4.08 -8.91 10.14
CA THR A 94 -3.64 -7.69 9.47
C THR A 94 -4.43 -6.44 9.90
N ASP A 95 -5.49 -6.63 10.67
CA ASP A 95 -6.20 -5.59 11.41
C ASP A 95 -5.40 -5.06 12.61
N LEU A 96 -4.49 -5.87 13.17
CA LEU A 96 -3.67 -5.49 14.33
C LEU A 96 -2.40 -4.73 13.90
N PRO A 97 -1.93 -3.77 14.72
CA PRO A 97 -0.66 -3.08 14.46
C PRO A 97 0.53 -4.03 14.41
N TRP A 98 1.50 -3.71 13.58
CA TRP A 98 2.77 -4.45 13.57
C TRP A 98 3.40 -4.48 14.96
N GLY A 99 3.82 -5.67 15.37
CA GLY A 99 4.39 -5.90 16.69
C GLY A 99 3.34 -6.04 17.82
N HIS A 100 2.05 -5.94 17.52
CA HIS A 100 1.04 -6.33 18.50
C HIS A 100 1.16 -7.83 18.83
N ARG A 101 1.03 -8.16 20.12
CA ARG A 101 1.12 -9.54 20.60
C ARG A 101 -0.01 -9.81 21.61
N PRO A 102 -0.44 -11.08 21.77
CA PRO A 102 -1.50 -11.44 22.71
C PRO A 102 -1.27 -10.95 24.13
N GLU A 103 -0.03 -10.87 24.59
CA GLU A 103 0.34 -10.36 25.92
C GLU A 103 0.09 -8.86 26.10
N HIS A 104 -0.13 -8.11 25.02
CA HIS A 104 -0.49 -6.68 25.06
C HIS A 104 -1.99 -6.46 25.36
N GLY A 105 -2.77 -7.55 25.43
CA GLY A 105 -4.22 -7.48 25.62
C GLY A 105 -4.98 -7.10 24.35
N GLU A 106 -6.27 -6.75 24.54
CA GLU A 106 -7.14 -6.37 23.42
C GLU A 106 -6.72 -5.04 22.79
N TYR A 107 -6.54 -5.02 21.48
CA TYR A 107 -6.29 -3.79 20.74
C TYR A 107 -7.61 -3.02 20.50
N LYS A 108 -7.65 -1.75 20.90
CA LYS A 108 -8.83 -0.88 20.79
C LYS A 108 -8.64 0.31 19.84
N GLY A 109 -7.53 0.36 19.13
CA GLY A 109 -7.26 1.40 18.14
C GLY A 109 -7.90 1.11 16.79
N PRO A 110 -7.68 1.98 15.79
CA PRO A 110 -8.14 1.74 14.42
C PRO A 110 -7.43 0.53 13.82
N TRP A 111 -8.16 -0.29 13.07
CA TRP A 111 -7.55 -1.40 12.34
C TRP A 111 -6.41 -0.92 11.44
N GLN A 112 -5.32 -1.69 11.42
CA GLN A 112 -4.15 -1.26 10.66
C GLN A 112 -4.42 -1.32 9.16
N HIS A 113 -4.87 -2.47 8.63
CA HIS A 113 -4.98 -2.69 7.19
C HIS A 113 -6.38 -3.12 6.71
N ASP A 114 -6.98 -4.14 7.33
CA ASP A 114 -8.18 -4.78 6.77
C ASP A 114 -9.34 -3.83 6.54
N ILE A 115 -10.13 -4.08 5.50
CA ILE A 115 -11.27 -3.26 5.09
C ILE A 115 -12.62 -3.94 5.29
N PHE A 116 -12.62 -5.26 5.52
CA PHE A 116 -13.82 -6.03 5.82
C PHE A 116 -13.67 -6.85 7.10
N HIS A 117 -14.78 -6.99 7.83
CA HIS A 117 -14.92 -8.01 8.86
C HIS A 117 -14.96 -9.42 8.25
N GLY A 118 -14.81 -10.45 9.09
CA GLY A 118 -14.84 -11.85 8.65
C GLY A 118 -16.17 -12.31 8.02
N ASP A 119 -17.25 -11.55 8.23
CA ASP A 119 -18.56 -11.73 7.59
C ASP A 119 -18.75 -10.88 6.33
N PHE A 120 -17.68 -10.24 5.85
CA PHE A 120 -17.64 -9.32 4.71
C PHE A 120 -18.42 -8.00 4.90
N THR A 121 -18.84 -7.67 6.11
CA THR A 121 -19.31 -6.31 6.38
C THR A 121 -18.15 -5.32 6.36
N PRO A 122 -18.32 -4.10 5.81
CA PRO A 122 -17.26 -3.10 5.80
C PRO A 122 -16.79 -2.71 7.20
N TYR A 123 -15.49 -2.53 7.40
CA TYR A 123 -14.94 -1.84 8.57
C TYR A 123 -15.39 -0.37 8.60
N ASP A 124 -15.31 0.30 7.45
CA ASP A 124 -15.81 1.66 7.24
C ASP A 124 -16.46 1.76 5.85
N GLN A 125 -17.74 2.10 5.82
CA GLN A 125 -18.50 2.22 4.56
C GLN A 125 -17.97 3.35 3.68
N VAL A 126 -17.48 4.45 4.27
CA VAL A 126 -16.90 5.57 3.51
C VAL A 126 -15.66 5.14 2.74
N GLU A 127 -14.82 4.30 3.32
CA GLU A 127 -13.64 3.74 2.65
C GLU A 127 -14.04 2.88 1.45
N ILE A 128 -15.07 2.03 1.60
CA ILE A 128 -15.58 1.19 0.51
C ILE A 128 -16.17 2.03 -0.62
N ASP A 129 -16.90 3.09 -0.31
CA ASP A 129 -17.48 3.98 -1.33
C ASP A 129 -16.40 4.74 -2.10
N LEU A 130 -15.32 5.14 -1.44
CA LEU A 130 -14.13 5.72 -2.08
C LEU A 130 -13.42 4.69 -2.99
N LEU A 131 -13.20 3.48 -2.53
CA LEU A 131 -12.62 2.41 -3.36
C LEU A 131 -13.46 2.19 -4.62
N LYS A 132 -14.78 2.05 -4.51
CA LYS A 132 -15.69 1.92 -5.67
C LYS A 132 -15.62 3.13 -6.62
N LYS A 133 -15.40 4.32 -6.10
CA LYS A 133 -15.26 5.54 -6.91
C LYS A 133 -13.99 5.53 -7.76
N TYR A 134 -12.88 5.06 -7.20
CA TYR A 134 -11.55 5.12 -7.84
C TYR A 134 -11.17 3.84 -8.59
N CYS A 135 -11.73 2.68 -8.25
CA CYS A 135 -11.50 1.40 -8.93
C CYS A 135 -12.54 1.19 -10.06
N LYS A 136 -12.43 1.97 -11.13
CA LYS A 136 -13.31 1.87 -12.32
C LYS A 136 -12.55 1.32 -13.50
#